data_bffbc977af7006d1e6a14761375f0a0f
#
_entry.id   bffbc977af7006d1e6a14761375f0a0f
#
_cell.length_a   1.000
_cell.length_b   1.000
_cell.length_c   1.000
_cell.angle_alpha   90.00
_cell.angle_beta   90.00
_cell.angle_gamma   90.00
#
_symmetry.space_group_name_H-M   'P 1'
#
loop_
_entity.id
_entity.type
_entity.pdbx_description
1 polymer ?
#
loop_
_entity_poly.entity_id
_entity_poly.type
_entity_poly.pdbx_seq_one_letter_code
_entity_poly.pdbx_strand_id
1 'polypeptide(L)'
;MDPHFDGVIFKTHAGEVRRRLRVPFPPCWVVDVRKREEFDSGHIPGALWAPPDGIAKLPEGTTDRTEFIVVGQQPEDPSMRAASLALKGLGAHRVVELTGGMVEWALSGGPVEAQAA
;
A
#
# COMPACT_ATOMS: atom_id res chain seq x y z
N MET A 1 18.49 4.32 16.18
CA MET A 1 17.16 4.64 15.67
C MET A 1 17.27 5.77 14.67
N ASP A 2 16.64 5.63 13.51
CA ASP A 2 16.56 6.67 12.50
C ASP A 2 15.86 7.89 13.11
N PRO A 3 16.45 9.09 13.13
CA PRO A 3 15.81 10.28 13.69
C PRO A 3 14.55 10.69 12.94
N HIS A 4 14.33 10.17 11.71
CA HIS A 4 13.11 10.45 10.94
C HIS A 4 12.01 9.42 11.13
N PHE A 5 12.28 8.35 11.89
CA PHE A 5 11.28 7.32 12.15
C PHE A 5 10.34 7.81 13.25
N ASP A 6 9.12 8.13 12.86
CA ASP A 6 8.10 8.63 13.78
C ASP A 6 7.09 7.56 14.21
N GLY A 7 7.09 6.38 13.54
CA GLY A 7 6.18 5.29 13.85
C GLY A 7 4.71 5.55 13.52
N VAL A 8 4.39 6.68 12.92
CA VAL A 8 3.01 7.05 12.62
C VAL A 8 2.54 6.32 11.37
N ILE A 9 1.48 5.54 11.51
CA ILE A 9 0.84 4.81 10.42
C ILE A 9 -0.63 5.17 10.43
N PHE A 10 -1.11 5.74 9.32
CA PHE A 10 -2.51 6.12 9.19
C PHE A 10 -3.33 4.94 8.70
N LYS A 11 -4.64 5.03 8.87
CA LYS A 11 -5.58 4.03 8.38
C LYS A 11 -6.62 4.71 7.50
N THR A 12 -7.07 3.99 6.49
CA THR A 12 -8.05 4.53 5.54
C THR A 12 -8.97 3.40 5.08
N HIS A 13 -9.96 3.76 4.27
CA HIS A 13 -10.90 2.80 3.69
C HIS A 13 -10.99 3.00 2.18
N ALA A 14 -11.67 2.07 1.50
CA ALA A 14 -11.67 2.01 0.03
C ALA A 14 -12.15 3.30 -0.64
N GLY A 15 -13.17 3.96 -0.11
CA GLY A 15 -13.66 5.20 -0.69
C GLY A 15 -12.62 6.30 -0.73
N GLU A 16 -11.84 6.42 0.34
CA GLU A 16 -10.75 7.40 0.41
C GLU A 16 -9.63 7.07 -0.57
N VAL A 17 -9.27 5.79 -0.67
CA VAL A 17 -8.23 5.37 -1.61
C VAL A 17 -8.67 5.66 -3.05
N ARG A 18 -9.93 5.37 -3.38
CA ARG A 18 -10.44 5.67 -4.72
C ARG A 18 -10.35 7.15 -5.05
N ARG A 19 -10.69 8.01 -4.09
CA ARG A 19 -10.54 9.46 -4.28
C ARG A 19 -9.08 9.86 -4.44
N ARG A 20 -8.22 9.30 -3.60
CA ARG A 20 -6.78 9.62 -3.59
C ARG A 20 -6.12 9.25 -4.92
N LEU A 21 -6.52 8.13 -5.52
CA LEU A 21 -5.93 7.67 -6.77
C LEU A 21 -6.30 8.54 -7.97
N ARG A 22 -7.31 9.40 -7.84
CA ARG A 22 -7.70 10.33 -8.90
C ARG A 22 -6.86 11.61 -8.88
N VAL A 23 -6.09 11.82 -7.81
CA VAL A 23 -5.31 13.03 -7.62
C VAL A 23 -3.85 12.70 -7.92
N PRO A 24 -3.24 13.33 -8.94
CA PRO A 24 -1.87 12.97 -9.35
C PRO A 24 -0.79 13.47 -8.40
N PHE A 25 -1.10 14.41 -7.52
CA PHE A 25 -0.10 14.99 -6.63
C PHE A 25 -0.67 15.24 -5.25
N PRO A 26 0.06 14.94 -4.16
CA PRO A 26 1.43 14.36 -4.15
C PRO A 26 1.44 12.93 -4.70
N PRO A 27 2.59 12.42 -5.15
CA PRO A 27 2.68 11.06 -5.68
C PRO A 27 2.28 10.03 -4.63
N CYS A 28 1.63 8.95 -5.07
CA CYS A 28 1.34 7.85 -4.18
C CYS A 28 1.64 6.50 -4.85
N TRP A 29 2.00 5.54 -4.01
CA TRP A 29 2.21 4.16 -4.41
C TRP A 29 1.25 3.28 -3.65
N VAL A 30 0.53 2.41 -4.35
CA VAL A 30 -0.21 1.34 -3.71
C VAL A 30 0.76 0.18 -3.60
N VAL A 31 0.94 -0.34 -2.39
CA VAL A 31 1.87 -1.43 -2.10
C VAL A 31 1.05 -2.64 -1.69
N ASP A 32 1.00 -3.63 -2.56
CA ASP A 32 0.22 -4.86 -2.35
C ASP A 32 1.13 -5.90 -1.70
N VAL A 33 0.77 -6.33 -0.50
CA VAL A 33 1.61 -7.21 0.32
C VAL A 33 1.08 -8.63 0.38
N ARG A 34 0.17 -8.98 -0.54
CA ARG A 34 -0.43 -10.30 -0.59
C ARG A 34 0.49 -11.32 -1.24
N LYS A 35 0.03 -12.56 -1.28
CA LYS A 35 0.72 -13.62 -2.04
C LYS A 35 0.72 -13.27 -3.52
N ARG A 36 1.74 -13.71 -4.24
CA ARG A 36 1.88 -13.39 -5.67
C ARG A 36 0.67 -13.82 -6.47
N GLU A 37 0.12 -15.00 -6.18
CA GLU A 37 -1.05 -15.52 -6.90
C GLU A 37 -2.27 -14.63 -6.72
N GLU A 38 -2.45 -14.11 -5.52
CA GLU A 38 -3.55 -13.18 -5.22
C GLU A 38 -3.36 -11.87 -5.99
N PHE A 39 -2.14 -11.34 -5.98
CA PHE A 39 -1.82 -10.13 -6.73
C PHE A 39 -2.07 -10.32 -8.23
N ASP A 40 -1.59 -11.43 -8.78
CA ASP A 40 -1.71 -11.69 -10.22
C ASP A 40 -3.16 -11.85 -10.66
N SER A 41 -4.03 -12.39 -9.81
CA SER A 41 -5.42 -12.60 -10.15
C SER A 41 -6.25 -11.33 -10.12
N GLY A 42 -5.79 -10.29 -9.43
CA GLY A 42 -6.46 -9.00 -9.43
C GLY A 42 -5.90 -8.10 -8.35
N HIS A 43 -5.48 -6.91 -8.73
CA HIS A 43 -4.92 -5.92 -7.81
C HIS A 43 -5.38 -4.52 -8.20
N ILE A 44 -5.19 -3.57 -7.31
CA ILE A 44 -5.50 -2.17 -7.60
C ILE A 44 -4.59 -1.71 -8.75
N PRO A 45 -5.15 -1.07 -9.80
CA PRO A 45 -4.34 -0.65 -10.94
C PRO A 45 -3.12 0.18 -10.53
N GLY A 46 -1.96 -0.18 -11.06
CA GLY A 46 -0.71 0.50 -10.75
C GLY A 46 -0.03 0.07 -9.47
N ALA A 47 -0.61 -0.87 -8.73
CA ALA A 47 -0.02 -1.32 -7.48
C ALA A 47 1.31 -2.05 -7.71
N LEU A 48 2.24 -1.83 -6.78
CA LEU A 48 3.48 -2.59 -6.70
C LEU A 48 3.23 -3.84 -5.85
N TRP A 49 3.73 -4.98 -6.29
CA TRP A 49 3.73 -6.16 -5.45
C TRP A 49 5.01 -6.14 -4.61
N ALA A 50 4.82 -6.12 -3.30
CA ALA A 50 5.94 -6.06 -2.36
C ALA A 50 5.56 -6.77 -1.06
N PRO A 51 5.78 -8.08 -0.95
CA PRO A 51 5.54 -8.78 0.30
C PRO A 51 6.40 -8.19 1.41
N PRO A 52 5.96 -8.24 2.68
CA PRO A 52 6.63 -7.52 3.77
C PRO A 52 8.12 -7.81 3.89
N ASP A 53 8.53 -9.05 3.67
CA ASP A 53 9.93 -9.46 3.75
C ASP A 53 10.72 -9.14 2.48
N GLY A 54 10.06 -8.63 1.44
CA GLY A 54 10.70 -8.26 0.18
C GLY A 54 10.91 -6.77 0.00
N ILE A 55 10.53 -5.94 0.98
CA ILE A 55 10.67 -4.49 0.88
C ILE A 55 12.11 -4.11 1.27
N ALA A 56 12.95 -3.88 0.27
CA ALA A 56 14.36 -3.59 0.50
C ALA A 56 14.70 -2.09 0.39
N LYS A 57 13.96 -1.35 -0.44
CA LYS A 57 14.21 0.08 -0.64
C LYS A 57 12.94 0.76 -1.12
N LEU A 58 12.86 2.07 -0.95
CA LEU A 58 11.76 2.87 -1.48
C LEU A 58 11.94 3.09 -2.98
N PRO A 59 10.84 3.29 -3.73
CA PRO A 59 10.93 3.62 -5.15
C PRO A 59 11.75 4.88 -5.39
N GLU A 60 12.43 4.93 -6.53
CA GLU A 60 13.15 6.13 -6.93
C GLU A 60 12.19 7.31 -7.03
N GLY A 61 12.68 8.50 -6.67
CA GLY A 61 11.86 9.71 -6.68
C GLY A 61 11.01 9.88 -5.43
N THR A 62 11.12 8.98 -4.46
CA THR A 62 10.40 9.13 -3.19
C THR A 62 10.87 10.39 -2.46
N THR A 63 9.90 11.18 -2.02
CA THR A 63 10.15 12.36 -1.20
C THR A 63 9.35 12.24 0.10
N ASP A 64 9.46 13.25 0.97
CA ASP A 64 8.68 13.29 2.20
C ASP A 64 7.18 13.51 1.94
N ARG A 65 6.80 13.86 0.71
CA ARG A 65 5.39 14.01 0.30
C ARG A 65 4.80 12.75 -0.31
N THR A 66 5.64 11.78 -0.67
CA THR A 66 5.16 10.54 -1.28
C THR A 66 4.34 9.75 -0.27
N GLU A 67 3.14 9.34 -0.67
CA GLU A 67 2.24 8.55 0.17
C GLU A 67 2.30 7.08 -0.24
N PHE A 68 2.36 6.19 0.74
CA PHE A 68 2.34 4.75 0.52
C PHE A 68 1.06 4.18 1.09
N ILE A 69 0.26 3.55 0.24
CA ILE A 69 -1.01 2.92 0.63
C ILE A 69 -0.79 1.42 0.64
N VAL A 70 -0.80 0.82 1.82
CA VAL A 70 -0.52 -0.60 2.01
C VAL A 70 -1.80 -1.40 1.98
N VAL A 71 -1.82 -2.47 1.18
CA VAL A 71 -3.03 -3.27 0.96
C VAL A 71 -2.74 -4.75 1.18
N GLY A 72 -3.46 -5.36 2.11
CA GLY A 72 -3.46 -6.81 2.34
C GLY A 72 -4.74 -7.44 1.80
N GLN A 73 -4.95 -8.73 2.07
CA GLN A 73 -6.12 -9.45 1.59
C GLN A 73 -7.33 -9.23 2.49
N GLN A 74 -7.18 -9.50 3.77
CA GLN A 74 -8.26 -9.46 4.75
C GLN A 74 -8.26 -8.14 5.52
N PRO A 75 -9.41 -7.77 6.13
CA PRO A 75 -9.42 -6.63 7.03
C PRO A 75 -8.35 -6.80 8.13
N GLU A 76 -7.61 -5.72 8.36
CA GLU A 76 -6.57 -5.68 9.40
C GLU A 76 -5.53 -6.79 9.32
N ASP A 77 -5.21 -7.22 8.11
CA ASP A 77 -4.21 -8.25 7.85
C ASP A 77 -2.87 -7.85 8.49
N PRO A 78 -2.27 -8.72 9.34
CA PRO A 78 -0.99 -8.41 9.98
C PRO A 78 0.14 -8.09 9.01
N SER A 79 0.08 -8.61 7.79
CA SER A 79 1.08 -8.30 6.76
C SER A 79 1.11 -6.83 6.41
N MET A 80 -0.02 -6.12 6.52
CA MET A 80 -0.05 -4.68 6.29
C MET A 80 0.82 -3.94 7.31
N ARG A 81 0.69 -4.28 8.59
CA ARG A 81 1.46 -3.61 9.62
C ARG A 81 2.94 -3.92 9.48
N ALA A 82 3.31 -5.15 9.16
CA ALA A 82 4.70 -5.52 8.94
C ALA A 82 5.30 -4.71 7.79
N ALA A 83 4.57 -4.58 6.68
CA ALA A 83 5.02 -3.78 5.54
C ALA A 83 5.09 -2.30 5.87
N SER A 84 4.09 -1.78 6.60
CA SER A 84 4.08 -0.37 7.01
C SER A 84 5.30 -0.01 7.84
N LEU A 85 5.66 -0.87 8.80
CA LEU A 85 6.83 -0.65 9.62
C LEU A 85 8.12 -0.74 8.80
N ALA A 86 8.18 -1.66 7.84
CA ALA A 86 9.33 -1.76 6.94
C ALA A 86 9.51 -0.47 6.11
N LEU A 87 8.41 0.05 5.57
CA LEU A 87 8.44 1.30 4.81
C LEU A 87 8.89 2.48 5.68
N LYS A 88 8.36 2.58 6.90
CA LYS A 88 8.77 3.63 7.82
C LYS A 88 10.25 3.52 8.16
N GLY A 89 10.73 2.30 8.37
CA GLY A 89 12.14 2.05 8.65
C GLY A 89 13.06 2.43 7.50
N LEU A 90 12.56 2.43 6.26
CA LEU A 90 13.31 2.88 5.08
C LEU A 90 13.23 4.38 4.86
N GLY A 91 12.49 5.11 5.69
CA GLY A 91 12.38 6.55 5.59
C GLY A 91 11.10 7.09 4.95
N ALA A 92 10.11 6.23 4.70
CA ALA A 92 8.82 6.69 4.19
C ALA A 92 8.17 7.61 5.24
N HIS A 93 7.76 8.79 4.83
CA HIS A 93 7.16 9.77 5.74
C HIS A 93 5.67 9.51 5.94
N ARG A 94 4.97 9.11 4.88
CA ARG A 94 3.53 8.93 4.97
C ARG A 94 3.14 7.53 4.53
N VAL A 95 2.67 6.74 5.48
CA VAL A 95 2.22 5.36 5.25
C VAL A 95 0.78 5.24 5.74
N VAL A 96 -0.08 4.69 4.90
CA VAL A 96 -1.51 4.55 5.14
C VAL A 96 -1.89 3.10 4.87
N GLU A 97 -2.64 2.48 5.77
CA GLU A 97 -3.13 1.11 5.58
C GLU A 97 -4.58 1.14 5.13
N LEU A 98 -4.90 0.39 4.06
CA LEU A 98 -6.29 0.14 3.67
C LEU A 98 -6.83 -0.95 4.60
N THR A 99 -7.50 -0.54 5.67
CA THR A 99 -7.84 -1.44 6.77
C THR A 99 -8.72 -2.61 6.35
N GLY A 100 -9.61 -2.41 5.40
CA GLY A 100 -10.49 -3.47 4.90
C GLY A 100 -9.83 -4.40 3.90
N GLY A 101 -8.63 -4.08 3.44
CA GLY A 101 -7.90 -4.88 2.47
C GLY A 101 -8.61 -5.00 1.13
N MET A 102 -8.16 -5.96 0.34
CA MET A 102 -8.77 -6.22 -0.98
C MET A 102 -10.21 -6.70 -0.88
N VAL A 103 -10.58 -7.34 0.23
CA VAL A 103 -11.98 -7.75 0.45
C VAL A 103 -12.89 -6.52 0.42
N GLU A 104 -12.54 -5.48 1.17
CA GLU A 104 -13.33 -4.23 1.16
C GLU A 104 -13.29 -3.56 -0.20
N TRP A 105 -12.09 -3.51 -0.82
CA TRP A 105 -11.93 -2.90 -2.13
C TRP A 105 -12.87 -3.51 -3.15
N ALA A 106 -12.92 -4.85 -3.21
CA ALA A 106 -13.79 -5.56 -4.13
C ALA A 106 -15.26 -5.29 -3.83
N LEU A 107 -15.66 -5.31 -2.55
CA LEU A 107 -17.04 -5.05 -2.15
C LEU A 107 -17.47 -3.63 -2.47
N SER A 108 -16.54 -2.68 -2.46
CA SER A 108 -16.83 -1.28 -2.78
C SER A 108 -16.92 -1.02 -4.29
N GLY A 109 -16.64 -2.03 -5.12
CA GLY A 109 -16.61 -1.87 -6.56
C GLY A 109 -15.35 -1.20 -7.08
N GLY A 110 -14.27 -1.21 -6.32
CA GLY A 110 -13.00 -0.63 -6.75
C GLY A 110 -12.45 -1.36 -7.97
N PRO A 111 -11.81 -0.63 -8.91
CA PRO A 111 -11.25 -1.25 -10.11
C PRO A 111 -10.09 -2.17 -9.78
N VAL A 112 -9.95 -3.23 -10.56
CA VAL A 112 -8.83 -4.16 -10.45
C VAL A 112 -8.29 -4.47 -11.84
N GLU A 113 -7.01 -4.82 -11.91
CA GLU A 113 -6.40 -5.34 -13.12
C GLU A 113 -5.66 -6.63 -12.78
N ALA A 114 -5.64 -7.57 -13.72
CA ALA A 114 -4.92 -8.81 -13.56
C ALA A 114 -3.53 -8.67 -14.17
N GLN A 115 -2.56 -9.36 -13.55
CA GLN A 115 -1.22 -9.40 -14.10
C GLN A 115 -1.21 -10.39 -15.26
N ALA A 116 -0.73 -9.96 -16.42
CA ALA A 116 -0.60 -10.84 -17.58
C ALA A 116 0.41 -11.95 -17.29
N ALA A 117 0.06 -13.16 -17.67
CA ALA A 117 0.94 -14.31 -17.51
C ALA A 117 2.15 -14.22 -18.44
#